data_7624c6790c9f08292bba002f4f7ea2c3
#
_entry.id   7624c6790c9f08292bba002f4f7ea2c3
#
_cell.length_a   1.000
_cell.length_b   1.000
_cell.length_c   1.000
_cell.angle_alpha   90.00
_cell.angle_beta   90.00
_cell.angle_gamma   90.00
#
_symmetry.space_group_name_H-M   'P 1'
#
loop_
_entity.id
_entity.type
_entity.pdbx_description
1 polymer ?
#
loop_
_entity_poly.entity_id
_entity_poly.type
_entity_poly.pdbx_seq_one_letter_code
_entity_poly.pdbx_strand_id
1 'polypeptide(L)'
;MNDSVFGKIMENIRKRVDVKLVSDKQKLSKLASKPTYVNSKIFNDNFLALHKIKETLTLDRPAYVGMCILDLSKTLMHDFHYNYIKKKYKNKANLLFADTDSLTYEIEAEVIYKDFWADRNKFDNSDYLADSMYSDKTNKKVIGKFKDEAAGVPVTEFIGLR
;
A
#
# COMPACT_ATOMS: atom_id res chain seq x y z
N MET A 1 0.70 3.17 4.75
CA MET A 1 1.36 4.51 4.58
C MET A 1 2.78 4.39 4.03
N ASN A 2 3.58 3.44 4.48
CA ASN A 2 4.97 3.24 3.98
C ASN A 2 4.99 2.90 2.49
N ASP A 3 4.08 2.09 2.00
CA ASP A 3 4.01 1.66 0.60
C ASP A 3 3.76 2.80 -0.37
N SER A 4 2.96 3.80 0.01
CA SER A 4 2.72 4.97 -0.85
C SER A 4 3.98 5.82 -1.02
N VAL A 5 4.79 5.96 0.02
CA VAL A 5 6.08 6.67 -0.03
C VAL A 5 7.10 5.85 -0.81
N PHE A 6 7.23 4.56 -0.49
CA PHE A 6 8.10 3.62 -1.21
C PHE A 6 7.75 3.57 -2.69
N GLY A 7 6.48 3.31 -3.03
CA GLY A 7 6.02 3.23 -4.42
C GLY A 7 6.27 4.52 -5.21
N LYS A 8 6.12 5.69 -4.57
CA LYS A 8 6.39 6.97 -5.21
C LYS A 8 7.87 7.22 -5.45
N ILE A 9 8.74 6.80 -4.54
CA ILE A 9 10.20 6.94 -4.68
C ILE A 9 10.74 5.93 -5.69
N MET A 10 10.25 4.68 -5.68
CA MET A 10 10.71 3.60 -6.54
C MET A 10 9.99 3.53 -7.88
N GLU A 11 9.09 4.48 -8.17
CA GLU A 11 8.36 4.55 -9.43
C GLU A 11 9.31 4.58 -10.63
N ASN A 12 9.09 3.70 -11.59
CA ASN A 12 9.85 3.71 -12.84
C ASN A 12 9.40 4.88 -13.75
N ILE A 13 10.09 6.01 -13.62
CA ILE A 13 9.78 7.25 -14.36
C ILE A 13 9.86 7.05 -15.88
N ARG A 14 10.67 6.11 -16.37
CA ARG A 14 10.78 5.80 -17.80
C ARG A 14 9.49 5.23 -18.39
N LYS A 15 8.66 4.57 -17.56
CA LYS A 15 7.36 4.03 -17.98
C LYS A 15 6.21 5.03 -17.90
N ARG A 16 6.47 6.27 -17.45
CA ARG A 16 5.44 7.31 -17.43
C ARG A 16 5.01 7.69 -18.84
N VAL A 17 3.71 7.73 -19.01
CA VAL A 17 3.06 8.12 -20.26
C VAL A 17 2.73 9.61 -20.22
N ASP A 18 3.03 10.33 -21.31
CA ASP A 18 2.58 11.72 -21.50
C ASP A 18 1.30 11.70 -22.33
N VAL A 19 0.15 11.94 -21.69
CA VAL A 19 -1.16 12.01 -22.34
C VAL A 19 -1.61 13.45 -22.42
N LYS A 20 -1.96 13.90 -23.65
CA LYS A 20 -2.56 15.21 -23.90
C LYS A 20 -4.00 15.02 -24.36
N LEU A 21 -4.93 15.65 -23.67
CA LEU A 21 -6.32 15.74 -24.10
C LEU A 21 -6.45 16.91 -25.09
N VAL A 22 -7.03 16.66 -26.26
CA VAL A 22 -7.13 17.63 -27.36
C VAL A 22 -8.53 17.63 -27.93
N SER A 23 -9.08 18.85 -28.10
CA SER A 23 -10.36 19.12 -28.74
C SER A 23 -10.21 19.93 -30.04
N ASP A 24 -9.02 20.48 -30.32
CA ASP A 24 -8.75 21.33 -31.48
C ASP A 24 -7.98 20.54 -32.56
N LYS A 25 -8.51 20.54 -33.78
CA LYS A 25 -7.92 19.85 -34.95
C LYS A 25 -6.54 20.40 -35.33
N GLN A 26 -6.30 21.70 -35.23
CA GLN A 26 -4.99 22.28 -35.55
C GLN A 26 -3.93 21.86 -34.54
N LYS A 27 -4.30 21.87 -33.26
CA LYS A 27 -3.44 21.40 -32.17
C LYS A 27 -3.15 19.91 -32.28
N LEU A 28 -4.14 19.13 -32.66
CA LEU A 28 -4.00 17.70 -32.93
C LEU A 28 -2.94 17.46 -34.01
N SER A 29 -3.07 18.09 -35.18
CA SER A 29 -2.15 17.93 -36.29
C SER A 29 -0.71 18.27 -35.89
N LYS A 30 -0.51 19.39 -35.16
CA LYS A 30 0.82 19.77 -34.66
C LYS A 30 1.40 18.78 -33.65
N LEU A 31 0.60 18.16 -32.83
CA LEU A 31 1.07 17.19 -31.84
C LEU A 31 1.30 15.81 -32.45
N ALA A 32 0.46 15.38 -33.39
CA ALA A 32 0.57 14.11 -34.08
C ALA A 32 1.77 14.07 -35.06
N SER A 33 2.19 15.20 -35.61
CA SER A 33 3.38 15.29 -36.48
C SER A 33 4.71 15.24 -35.72
N LYS A 34 4.70 15.27 -34.37
CA LYS A 34 5.94 15.20 -33.58
C LYS A 34 6.49 13.77 -33.53
N PRO A 35 7.82 13.59 -33.55
CA PRO A 35 8.44 12.25 -33.41
C PRO A 35 8.09 11.53 -32.12
N THR A 36 7.63 12.26 -31.10
CA THR A 36 7.20 11.71 -29.79
C THR A 36 5.81 11.13 -29.80
N TYR A 37 5.05 11.27 -30.89
CA TYR A 37 3.73 10.67 -31.01
C TYR A 37 3.79 9.14 -31.06
N VAL A 38 2.93 8.48 -30.27
CA VAL A 38 2.81 7.01 -30.22
C VAL A 38 1.48 6.57 -30.83
N ASN A 39 0.39 7.01 -30.22
CA ASN A 39 -0.95 6.70 -30.67
C ASN A 39 -1.97 7.73 -30.15
N SER A 40 -3.21 7.61 -30.58
CA SER A 40 -4.32 8.40 -30.07
C SER A 40 -5.55 7.54 -29.84
N LYS A 41 -6.37 7.91 -28.86
CA LYS A 41 -7.67 7.34 -28.59
C LYS A 41 -8.74 8.41 -28.78
N ILE A 42 -9.64 8.20 -29.72
CA ILE A 42 -10.77 9.08 -30.01
C ILE A 42 -11.92 8.69 -29.08
N PHE A 43 -12.46 9.66 -28.34
CA PHE A 43 -13.61 9.48 -27.47
C PHE A 43 -14.92 9.92 -28.18
N ASN A 44 -14.84 11.05 -28.94
CA ASN A 44 -15.90 11.56 -29.79
C ASN A 44 -15.31 12.47 -30.87
N ASP A 45 -16.15 13.04 -31.75
CA ASP A 45 -15.73 13.86 -32.90
C ASP A 45 -14.88 15.10 -32.52
N ASN A 46 -15.00 15.57 -31.29
CA ASN A 46 -14.32 16.77 -30.81
C ASN A 46 -13.39 16.54 -29.64
N PHE A 47 -13.14 15.28 -29.23
CA PHE A 47 -12.35 14.99 -28.05
C PHE A 47 -11.56 13.70 -28.21
N LEU A 48 -10.25 13.81 -28.03
CA LEU A 48 -9.33 12.67 -28.09
C LEU A 48 -8.19 12.80 -27.08
N ALA A 49 -7.62 11.66 -26.69
CA ALA A 49 -6.38 11.57 -25.96
C ALA A 49 -5.25 11.21 -26.91
N LEU A 50 -4.17 11.97 -26.85
CA LEU A 50 -2.96 11.75 -27.63
C LEU A 50 -1.84 11.29 -26.69
N HIS A 51 -1.31 10.09 -26.93
CA HIS A 51 -0.23 9.50 -26.19
C HIS A 51 1.11 9.85 -26.84
N LYS A 52 2.04 10.34 -26.02
CA LYS A 52 3.39 10.74 -26.42
C LYS A 52 4.45 10.10 -25.54
N ILE A 53 5.61 9.87 -26.09
CA ILE A 53 6.82 9.58 -25.32
C ILE A 53 7.35 10.88 -24.71
N LYS A 54 7.81 10.84 -23.47
CA LYS A 54 8.51 11.97 -22.86
C LYS A 54 9.89 12.13 -23.48
N GLU A 55 10.21 13.34 -23.97
CA GLU A 55 11.51 13.66 -24.54
C GLU A 55 12.62 13.73 -23.49
N THR A 56 12.27 14.24 -22.30
CA THR A 56 13.25 14.43 -21.22
C THR A 56 12.74 13.74 -19.97
N LEU A 57 13.60 12.94 -19.36
CA LEU A 57 13.36 12.26 -18.08
C LEU A 57 14.32 12.82 -17.05
N THR A 58 13.78 13.37 -15.96
CA THR A 58 14.56 13.76 -14.79
C THR A 58 14.58 12.60 -13.81
N LEU A 59 15.76 12.00 -13.61
CA LEU A 59 15.95 10.88 -12.67
C LEU A 59 16.40 11.42 -11.32
N ASP A 60 15.49 12.05 -10.60
CA ASP A 60 15.70 12.72 -9.31
C ASP A 60 15.19 11.96 -8.10
N ARG A 61 14.83 10.68 -8.30
CA ARG A 61 14.27 9.86 -7.22
C ARG A 61 15.39 9.29 -6.34
N PRO A 62 15.34 9.53 -5.01
CA PRO A 62 16.34 8.99 -4.09
C PRO A 62 16.06 7.49 -3.79
N ALA A 63 16.41 6.61 -4.72
CA ALA A 63 16.16 5.17 -4.63
C ALA A 63 16.69 4.54 -3.33
N TYR A 64 17.81 5.04 -2.80
CA TYR A 64 18.36 4.61 -1.51
C TYR A 64 17.39 4.83 -0.34
N VAL A 65 16.59 5.91 -0.35
CA VAL A 65 15.56 6.16 0.67
C VAL A 65 14.46 5.10 0.57
N GLY A 66 14.07 4.71 -0.64
CA GLY A 66 13.12 3.63 -0.84
C GLY A 66 13.63 2.30 -0.26
N MET A 67 14.89 1.96 -0.47
CA MET A 67 15.50 0.77 0.13
C MET A 67 15.49 0.82 1.65
N CYS A 68 15.88 1.97 2.25
CA CYS A 68 15.85 2.14 3.70
C CYS A 68 14.44 1.97 4.28
N ILE A 69 13.41 2.52 3.62
CA ILE A 69 12.00 2.35 4.05
C ILE A 69 11.60 0.89 4.03
N LEU A 70 11.97 0.14 2.99
CA LEU A 70 11.67 -1.28 2.87
C LEU A 70 12.36 -2.09 3.98
N ASP A 71 13.63 -1.83 4.26
CA ASP A 71 14.39 -2.54 5.29
C ASP A 71 13.88 -2.24 6.70
N LEU A 72 13.51 -0.98 6.97
CA LEU A 72 12.89 -0.60 8.25
C LEU A 72 11.52 -1.27 8.41
N SER A 73 10.72 -1.33 7.35
CA SER A 73 9.42 -2.03 7.37
C SER A 73 9.62 -3.52 7.69
N LYS A 74 10.53 -4.21 6.99
CA LYS A 74 10.85 -5.62 7.27
C LYS A 74 11.31 -5.84 8.71
N THR A 75 12.17 -4.95 9.22
CA THR A 75 12.66 -5.04 10.61
C THR A 75 11.51 -4.94 11.59
N LEU A 76 10.57 -4.00 11.38
CA LEU A 76 9.38 -3.85 12.22
C LEU A 76 8.48 -5.09 12.17
N MET A 77 8.27 -5.66 10.96
CA MET A 77 7.47 -6.87 10.79
C MET A 77 8.10 -8.08 11.48
N HIS A 78 9.41 -8.26 11.36
CA HIS A 78 10.14 -9.32 12.05
C HIS A 78 10.12 -9.13 13.58
N ASP A 79 10.32 -7.92 14.08
CA ASP A 79 10.22 -7.62 15.50
C ASP A 79 8.83 -7.98 16.05
N PHE A 80 7.78 -7.59 15.36
CA PHE A 80 6.41 -7.94 15.73
C PHE A 80 6.19 -9.45 15.72
N HIS A 81 6.64 -10.15 14.68
CA HIS A 81 6.50 -11.59 14.59
C HIS A 81 7.20 -12.32 15.74
N TYR A 82 8.52 -12.08 15.93
CA TYR A 82 9.33 -12.82 16.89
C TYR A 82 9.16 -12.34 18.31
N ASN A 83 9.19 -11.03 18.54
CA ASN A 83 9.23 -10.45 19.88
C ASN A 83 7.84 -10.18 20.47
N TYR A 84 6.80 -10.17 19.66
CA TYR A 84 5.43 -10.02 20.15
C TYR A 84 4.63 -11.30 19.93
N ILE A 85 4.32 -11.71 18.69
CA ILE A 85 3.42 -12.84 18.41
C ILE A 85 4.02 -14.16 18.93
N LYS A 86 5.22 -14.53 18.50
CA LYS A 86 5.85 -15.80 18.93
C LYS A 86 6.15 -15.84 20.42
N LYS A 87 6.50 -14.71 21.02
CA LYS A 87 6.74 -14.64 22.47
C LYS A 87 5.45 -14.81 23.28
N LYS A 88 4.34 -14.20 22.82
CA LYS A 88 3.04 -14.22 23.51
C LYS A 88 2.31 -15.55 23.30
N TYR A 89 2.21 -16.01 22.06
CA TYR A 89 1.38 -17.17 21.70
C TYR A 89 2.18 -18.47 21.49
N LYS A 90 3.51 -18.39 21.36
CA LYS A 90 4.40 -19.55 21.16
C LYS A 90 3.93 -20.44 19.99
N ASN A 91 3.62 -21.71 20.27
CA ASN A 91 3.17 -22.69 19.28
C ASN A 91 1.68 -22.54 18.89
N LYS A 92 0.92 -21.64 19.55
CA LYS A 92 -0.47 -21.36 19.25
C LYS A 92 -0.67 -20.33 18.15
N ALA A 93 0.42 -19.80 17.57
CA ALA A 93 0.37 -18.86 16.46
C ALA A 93 1.14 -19.39 15.27
N ASN A 94 0.43 -19.56 14.16
CA ASN A 94 0.97 -19.93 12.85
C ASN A 94 0.91 -18.74 11.91
N LEU A 95 2.03 -18.38 11.30
CA LEU A 95 2.07 -17.39 10.24
C LEU A 95 1.60 -18.06 8.94
N LEU A 96 0.48 -17.62 8.41
CA LEU A 96 -0.10 -18.16 7.17
C LEU A 96 0.44 -17.43 5.94
N PHE A 97 0.55 -16.11 6.03
CA PHE A 97 0.99 -15.27 4.92
C PHE A 97 1.70 -14.01 5.43
N ALA A 98 2.70 -13.57 4.67
CA ALA A 98 3.39 -12.31 4.90
C ALA A 98 3.57 -11.59 3.57
N ASP A 99 3.21 -10.34 3.53
CA ASP A 99 3.55 -9.42 2.46
C ASP A 99 4.21 -8.18 3.07
N THR A 100 4.84 -7.38 2.30
CA THR A 100 5.74 -6.26 2.65
C THR A 100 5.43 -5.56 3.99
N ASP A 101 4.18 -5.28 4.27
CA ASP A 101 3.69 -4.58 5.48
C ASP A 101 2.46 -5.24 6.11
N SER A 102 2.13 -6.47 5.73
CA SER A 102 1.02 -7.23 6.30
C SER A 102 1.43 -8.64 6.73
N LEU A 103 0.78 -9.14 7.79
CA LEU A 103 0.97 -10.47 8.34
C LEU A 103 -0.39 -11.10 8.62
N THR A 104 -0.61 -12.29 8.09
CA THR A 104 -1.83 -13.06 8.37
C THR A 104 -1.48 -14.23 9.27
N TYR A 105 -2.18 -14.34 10.39
CA TYR A 105 -1.98 -15.37 11.39
C TYR A 105 -3.22 -16.20 11.65
N GLU A 106 -2.99 -17.48 11.91
CA GLU A 106 -3.91 -18.33 12.63
C GLU A 106 -3.45 -18.35 14.09
N ILE A 107 -4.31 -17.94 15.03
CA ILE A 107 -3.97 -17.86 16.45
C ILE A 107 -5.03 -18.56 17.27
N GLU A 108 -4.61 -19.57 18.05
CA GLU A 108 -5.45 -20.23 19.04
C GLU A 108 -5.53 -19.38 20.32
N ALA A 109 -6.59 -18.58 20.45
CA ALA A 109 -6.84 -17.75 21.61
C ALA A 109 -8.34 -17.74 21.94
N GLU A 110 -8.71 -17.58 23.19
CA GLU A 110 -10.12 -17.47 23.61
C GLU A 110 -10.78 -16.24 22.98
N VAL A 111 -10.18 -15.08 23.11
CA VAL A 111 -10.60 -13.83 22.46
C VAL A 111 -9.36 -12.98 22.16
N ILE A 112 -8.89 -13.01 20.92
CA ILE A 112 -7.67 -12.28 20.47
C ILE A 112 -7.80 -10.76 20.70
N TYR A 113 -9.00 -10.21 20.59
CA TYR A 113 -9.23 -8.76 20.73
C TYR A 113 -9.02 -8.24 22.14
N LYS A 114 -9.18 -9.08 23.19
CA LYS A 114 -8.78 -8.72 24.56
C LYS A 114 -7.29 -8.52 24.67
N ASP A 115 -6.52 -9.35 23.95
CA ASP A 115 -5.06 -9.24 23.92
C ASP A 115 -4.60 -7.99 23.18
N PHE A 116 -5.22 -7.67 22.05
CA PHE A 116 -4.94 -6.43 21.31
C PHE A 116 -5.30 -5.19 22.14
N TRP A 117 -6.41 -5.27 22.88
CA TRP A 117 -6.78 -4.18 23.80
C TRP A 117 -5.80 -3.99 24.96
N ALA A 118 -5.35 -5.09 25.55
CA ALA A 118 -4.34 -5.03 26.62
C ALA A 118 -3.02 -4.39 26.12
N ASP A 119 -2.63 -4.69 24.87
CA ASP A 119 -1.44 -4.18 24.19
C ASP A 119 -1.73 -3.01 23.23
N ARG A 120 -2.83 -2.26 23.46
CA ARG A 120 -3.31 -1.22 22.54
C ARG A 120 -2.28 -0.15 22.16
N ASN A 121 -1.23 -0.01 22.96
CA ASN A 121 -0.11 0.88 22.65
C ASN A 121 0.66 0.47 21.38
N LYS A 122 0.51 -0.79 20.91
CA LYS A 122 1.11 -1.33 19.69
C LYS A 122 0.16 -1.29 18.50
N PHE A 123 -1.14 -1.09 18.71
CA PHE A 123 -2.17 -1.20 17.70
C PHE A 123 -2.89 0.13 17.42
N ASP A 124 -3.36 0.27 16.19
CA ASP A 124 -4.35 1.27 15.76
C ASP A 124 -5.72 0.60 15.71
N ASN A 125 -6.53 0.82 16.74
CA ASN A 125 -7.87 0.25 16.90
C ASN A 125 -8.98 1.22 16.42
N SER A 126 -8.64 2.21 15.61
CA SER A 126 -9.58 3.28 15.22
C SER A 126 -10.68 2.86 14.26
N ASP A 127 -10.51 1.71 13.58
CA ASP A 127 -11.46 1.21 12.59
C ASP A 127 -12.46 0.20 13.17
N TYR A 128 -12.34 -0.14 14.44
CA TYR A 128 -13.39 -0.92 15.11
C TYR A 128 -14.67 -0.10 15.20
N LEU A 129 -15.81 -0.78 15.20
CA LEU A 129 -17.12 -0.16 15.35
C LEU A 129 -17.13 0.78 16.56
N ALA A 130 -17.76 1.94 16.42
CA ALA A 130 -17.71 2.98 17.47
C ALA A 130 -18.34 2.55 18.79
N ASP A 131 -19.24 1.58 18.77
CA ASP A 131 -19.90 0.94 19.91
C ASP A 131 -19.10 -0.25 20.48
N SER A 132 -18.03 -0.66 19.82
CA SER A 132 -17.13 -1.71 20.30
C SER A 132 -16.33 -1.23 21.51
N MET A 133 -16.25 -2.07 22.55
CA MET A 133 -15.39 -1.83 23.71
C MET A 133 -13.89 -1.77 23.37
N TYR A 134 -13.50 -2.22 22.19
CA TYR A 134 -12.12 -2.23 21.68
C TYR A 134 -11.79 -1.06 20.76
N SER A 135 -12.74 -0.15 20.53
CA SER A 135 -12.52 1.03 19.68
C SER A 135 -11.71 2.10 20.41
N ASP A 136 -10.58 2.52 19.81
CA ASP A 136 -9.72 3.58 20.35
C ASP A 136 -9.10 4.38 19.19
N LYS A 137 -9.24 5.69 19.23
CA LYS A 137 -8.71 6.60 18.20
C LYS A 137 -7.34 7.20 18.55
N THR A 138 -6.78 6.85 19.71
CA THR A 138 -5.51 7.42 20.21
C THR A 138 -4.36 7.19 19.25
N ASN A 139 -4.26 5.99 18.66
CA ASN A 139 -3.19 5.61 17.74
C ASN A 139 -3.59 5.73 16.26
N LYS A 140 -4.66 6.46 15.94
CA LYS A 140 -5.15 6.59 14.57
C LYS A 140 -4.07 7.14 13.64
N LYS A 141 -3.68 6.36 12.62
CA LYS A 141 -2.68 6.71 11.61
C LYS A 141 -1.28 7.01 12.17
N VAL A 142 -0.96 6.54 13.36
CA VAL A 142 0.40 6.65 13.92
C VAL A 142 1.31 5.64 13.24
N ILE A 143 2.45 6.11 12.72
CA ILE A 143 3.43 5.25 12.04
C ILE A 143 3.99 4.21 13.01
N GLY A 144 4.15 2.97 12.54
CA GLY A 144 4.69 1.86 13.33
C GLY A 144 3.67 1.18 14.25
N LYS A 145 2.39 1.54 14.19
CA LYS A 145 1.31 0.81 14.81
C LYS A 145 0.71 -0.20 13.85
N PHE A 146 0.39 -1.38 14.38
CA PHE A 146 -0.28 -2.43 13.63
C PHE A 146 -1.79 -2.22 13.67
N LYS A 147 -2.46 -2.59 12.60
CA LYS A 147 -3.90 -2.44 12.46
C LYS A 147 -4.51 -3.79 12.11
N ASP A 148 -5.64 -4.10 12.73
CA ASP A 148 -6.45 -5.22 12.32
C ASP A 148 -7.28 -4.84 11.09
N GLU A 149 -6.96 -5.41 9.94
CA GLU A 149 -7.66 -5.14 8.68
C GLU A 149 -9.06 -5.74 8.64
N ALA A 150 -9.33 -6.75 9.48
CA ALA A 150 -10.65 -7.34 9.62
C ALA A 150 -11.58 -6.52 10.53
N ALA A 151 -11.09 -5.42 11.12
CA ALA A 151 -11.86 -4.48 11.96
C ALA A 151 -12.66 -5.17 13.09
N GLY A 152 -12.08 -6.21 13.69
CA GLY A 152 -12.70 -6.95 14.78
C GLY A 152 -13.63 -8.09 14.33
N VAL A 153 -13.68 -8.42 13.05
CA VAL A 153 -14.43 -9.57 12.52
C VAL A 153 -13.44 -10.72 12.26
N PRO A 154 -13.54 -11.87 12.96
CA PRO A 154 -12.66 -12.99 12.71
C PRO A 154 -12.75 -13.48 11.26
N VAL A 155 -11.63 -13.68 10.60
CA VAL A 155 -11.56 -14.33 9.28
C VAL A 155 -11.77 -15.83 9.50
N THR A 156 -12.75 -16.42 8.84
CA THR A 156 -13.12 -17.83 9.00
C THR A 156 -12.35 -18.75 8.05
N GLU A 157 -11.89 -18.22 6.93
CA GLU A 157 -11.15 -18.98 5.90
C GLU A 157 -10.10 -18.11 5.26
N PHE A 158 -8.91 -18.65 5.04
CA PHE A 158 -7.82 -18.01 4.32
C PHE A 158 -7.31 -18.93 3.21
N ILE A 159 -7.35 -18.44 1.96
CA ILE A 159 -6.83 -19.14 0.79
C ILE A 159 -5.64 -18.33 0.25
N GLY A 160 -4.45 -18.87 0.42
CA GLY A 160 -3.21 -18.29 -0.11
C GLY A 160 -2.72 -19.05 -1.34
N LEU A 161 -2.26 -18.35 -2.36
CA LEU A 161 -1.50 -18.92 -3.47
C LEU A 161 -0.02 -19.00 -3.07
N ARG A 162 0.60 -20.18 -3.29
CA ARG A 162 2.03 -20.38 -3.16
C ARG A 162 2.76 -20.03 -4.44
#